data_01b4484a06bcf34e944b357de3cd1dec
#
_entry.id   01b4484a06bcf34e944b357de3cd1dec
#
_cell.length_a   1.000
_cell.length_b   1.000
_cell.length_c   1.000
_cell.angle_alpha   90.00
_cell.angle_beta   90.00
_cell.angle_gamma   90.00
#
_symmetry.space_group_name_H-M   'P 1'
#
loop_
_entity.id
_entity.type
_entity.pdbx_description
1 polymer ?
#
loop_
_entity_poly.entity_id
_entity_poly.type
_entity_poly.pdbx_seq_one_letter_code
_entity_poly.pdbx_strand_id
1 'polypeptide(L)'
;MRAFVPLFCSITISFSQSGLDIAQKLDNKERPQSVFSRISMVLTNSKNKSRENILLSKSNNIGKNQIIWVLEPKADRGISFLRKEYEDKDNEIRMWLPAFNKIRRINSNRMNDSFMGSDLSYEDLNSRVLSDNIYDRLNDELFNGIDCYVLNVTSKPELKSAYSKHILWVSKKNLTILKEQSFGKNDELRKVKIYSYKMVKSYELASKILVQDIQKNHKTEIYIDYISINTDVDSKLFRESSLKRIPRL
;
A
#
# COMPACT_ATOMS: atom_id res chain seq x y z
N MET A 1 50.98 -38.67 -31.64
CA MET A 1 50.64 -37.32 -31.18
C MET A 1 49.22 -37.33 -30.69
N ARG A 2 48.99 -37.26 -29.37
CA ARG A 2 47.63 -37.16 -28.81
C ARG A 2 47.41 -35.67 -28.51
N ALA A 3 46.43 -35.07 -29.20
CA ALA A 3 46.05 -33.68 -28.97
C ALA A 3 45.29 -33.55 -27.64
N PHE A 4 45.81 -32.72 -26.73
CA PHE A 4 45.18 -32.38 -25.47
C PHE A 4 44.25 -31.21 -25.72
N VAL A 5 42.93 -31.40 -25.62
CA VAL A 5 41.94 -30.33 -25.72
C VAL A 5 41.68 -29.80 -24.30
N PRO A 6 42.00 -28.55 -23.99
CA PRO A 6 41.69 -27.98 -22.68
C PRO A 6 40.20 -27.73 -22.56
N LEU A 7 39.56 -28.32 -21.55
CA LEU A 7 38.18 -28.07 -21.16
C LEU A 7 38.11 -26.70 -20.44
N PHE A 8 37.65 -25.68 -21.14
CA PHE A 8 37.38 -24.34 -20.54
C PHE A 8 36.08 -24.45 -19.74
N CYS A 9 36.20 -24.55 -18.41
CA CYS A 9 35.05 -24.48 -17.49
C CYS A 9 34.71 -22.98 -17.30
N SER A 10 33.68 -22.51 -18.00
CA SER A 10 33.16 -21.15 -17.84
C SER A 10 32.41 -21.05 -16.51
N ILE A 11 33.01 -20.46 -15.50
CA ILE A 11 32.35 -20.14 -14.24
C ILE A 11 31.44 -18.93 -14.51
N THR A 12 30.14 -19.21 -14.70
CA THR A 12 29.12 -18.15 -14.72
C THR A 12 28.92 -17.67 -13.28
N ILE A 13 29.51 -16.53 -12.93
CA ILE A 13 29.19 -15.84 -11.67
C ILE A 13 27.78 -15.27 -11.81
N SER A 14 26.81 -15.95 -11.27
CA SER A 14 25.44 -15.45 -11.15
C SER A 14 25.43 -14.39 -10.01
N PHE A 15 25.45 -13.11 -10.36
CA PHE A 15 25.21 -12.06 -9.37
C PHE A 15 23.76 -12.16 -8.89
N SER A 16 23.58 -12.62 -7.67
CA SER A 16 22.29 -12.56 -7.00
C SER A 16 21.85 -11.10 -6.85
N GLN A 17 20.64 -10.76 -7.32
CA GLN A 17 20.07 -9.42 -7.16
C GLN A 17 20.01 -9.06 -5.68
N SER A 18 20.46 -7.85 -5.32
CA SER A 18 20.37 -7.35 -3.95
C SER A 18 18.90 -7.01 -3.58
N GLY A 19 18.64 -6.85 -2.28
CA GLY A 19 17.32 -6.38 -1.81
C GLY A 19 16.96 -5.01 -2.38
N LEU A 20 17.95 -4.12 -2.48
CA LEU A 20 17.76 -2.79 -3.07
C LEU A 20 17.42 -2.84 -4.56
N ASP A 21 18.10 -3.72 -5.35
CA ASP A 21 17.80 -3.86 -6.79
C ASP A 21 16.35 -4.31 -7.02
N ILE A 22 15.86 -5.24 -6.19
CA ILE A 22 14.47 -5.72 -6.27
C ILE A 22 13.51 -4.61 -5.88
N ALA A 23 13.80 -3.87 -4.82
CA ALA A 23 13.00 -2.74 -4.37
C ALA A 23 12.92 -1.62 -5.41
N GLN A 24 14.04 -1.29 -6.10
CA GLN A 24 14.08 -0.33 -7.20
C GLN A 24 13.22 -0.78 -8.39
N LYS A 25 13.29 -2.06 -8.77
CA LYS A 25 12.43 -2.59 -9.83
C LYS A 25 10.95 -2.52 -9.47
N LEU A 26 10.61 -2.79 -8.20
CA LEU A 26 9.25 -2.68 -7.70
C LEU A 26 8.76 -1.22 -7.72
N ASP A 27 9.60 -0.27 -7.33
CA ASP A 27 9.27 1.15 -7.30
C ASP A 27 9.12 1.74 -8.71
N ASN A 28 10.00 1.32 -9.64
CA ASN A 28 9.98 1.72 -11.05
C ASN A 28 8.88 1.05 -11.88
N LYS A 29 8.09 0.15 -11.28
CA LYS A 29 6.99 -0.49 -12.00
C LYS A 29 5.99 0.56 -12.50
N GLU A 30 5.63 0.45 -13.76
CA GLU A 30 4.68 1.38 -14.39
C GLU A 30 3.33 1.38 -13.66
N ARG A 31 2.84 2.57 -13.37
CA ARG A 31 1.56 2.81 -12.68
C ARG A 31 0.70 3.77 -13.49
N PRO A 32 -0.64 3.65 -13.43
CA PRO A 32 -1.52 4.60 -14.11
C PRO A 32 -1.37 6.01 -13.53
N GLN A 33 -1.48 7.02 -14.41
CA GLN A 33 -1.41 8.44 -14.01
C GLN A 33 -2.56 8.83 -13.09
N SER A 34 -3.74 8.26 -13.31
CA SER A 34 -4.92 8.49 -12.47
C SER A 34 -5.69 7.20 -12.28
N VAL A 35 -6.30 7.06 -11.10
CA VAL A 35 -7.18 5.94 -10.75
C VAL A 35 -8.43 6.47 -10.11
N PHE A 36 -9.59 6.03 -10.60
CA PHE A 36 -10.88 6.17 -9.95
C PHE A 36 -11.37 4.79 -9.52
N SER A 37 -11.79 4.63 -8.27
CA SER A 37 -12.24 3.34 -7.76
C SER A 37 -13.39 3.48 -6.76
N ARG A 38 -14.27 2.47 -6.76
CA ARG A 38 -15.21 2.21 -5.67
C ARG A 38 -14.67 1.06 -4.84
N ILE A 39 -14.69 1.23 -3.54
CA ILE A 39 -14.06 0.31 -2.59
C ILE A 39 -15.10 -0.09 -1.55
N SER A 40 -15.25 -1.40 -1.33
CA SER A 40 -15.94 -1.96 -0.18
C SER A 40 -14.89 -2.38 0.85
N MET A 41 -15.06 -1.94 2.09
CA MET A 41 -14.15 -2.22 3.19
C MET A 41 -14.95 -2.87 4.33
N VAL A 42 -14.77 -4.20 4.49
CA VAL A 42 -15.46 -5.02 5.50
C VAL A 42 -14.53 -5.22 6.70
N LEU A 43 -14.94 -4.73 7.85
CA LEU A 43 -14.21 -4.82 9.11
C LEU A 43 -14.85 -5.88 10.00
N THR A 44 -14.09 -6.88 10.43
CA THR A 44 -14.57 -7.97 11.27
C THR A 44 -13.78 -8.00 12.59
N ASN A 45 -14.48 -7.89 13.70
CA ASN A 45 -13.85 -7.87 15.02
C ASN A 45 -13.66 -9.31 15.60
N SER A 46 -13.01 -9.39 16.76
CA SER A 46 -12.72 -10.65 17.48
C SER A 46 -13.97 -11.46 17.85
N LYS A 47 -15.17 -10.85 17.83
CA LYS A 47 -16.46 -11.51 18.07
C LYS A 47 -17.18 -11.89 16.79
N ASN A 48 -16.48 -11.87 15.64
CA ASN A 48 -17.03 -12.12 14.30
C ASN A 48 -18.18 -11.18 13.87
N LYS A 49 -18.30 -10.01 14.52
CA LYS A 49 -19.22 -8.97 14.07
C LYS A 49 -18.55 -8.14 12.98
N SER A 50 -19.26 -7.98 11.86
CA SER A 50 -18.75 -7.22 10.72
C SER A 50 -19.52 -5.93 10.51
N ARG A 51 -18.83 -4.92 9.98
CA ARG A 51 -19.43 -3.70 9.41
C ARG A 51 -18.76 -3.41 8.07
N GLU A 52 -19.49 -2.77 7.20
CA GLU A 52 -18.99 -2.38 5.88
C GLU A 52 -18.96 -0.87 5.74
N ASN A 53 -17.89 -0.37 5.14
CA ASN A 53 -17.78 1.01 4.66
C ASN A 53 -17.65 0.99 3.14
N ILE A 54 -18.46 1.78 2.45
CA ILE A 54 -18.32 1.99 1.00
C ILE A 54 -17.62 3.33 0.78
N LEU A 55 -16.53 3.28 0.03
CA LEU A 55 -15.67 4.42 -0.24
C LEU A 55 -15.61 4.68 -1.75
N LEU A 56 -15.43 5.92 -2.09
CA LEU A 56 -15.06 6.37 -3.43
C LEU A 56 -13.67 6.98 -3.37
N SER A 57 -12.78 6.58 -4.27
CA SER A 57 -11.41 7.09 -4.31
C SER A 57 -11.06 7.61 -5.69
N LYS A 58 -10.41 8.78 -5.74
CA LYS A 58 -9.75 9.31 -6.93
C LYS A 58 -8.31 9.64 -6.60
N SER A 59 -7.40 9.29 -7.50
CA SER A 59 -5.99 9.68 -7.40
C SER A 59 -5.46 10.18 -8.73
N ASN A 60 -4.41 10.99 -8.67
CA ASN A 60 -3.61 11.40 -9.83
C ASN A 60 -2.12 11.48 -9.47
N ASN A 61 -1.31 11.91 -10.42
CA ASN A 61 0.14 12.00 -10.27
C ASN A 61 0.74 10.68 -9.73
N ILE A 62 0.40 9.57 -10.42
CA ILE A 62 0.86 8.21 -10.07
C ILE A 62 0.51 7.85 -8.61
N GLY A 63 -0.64 8.35 -8.12
CA GLY A 63 -1.11 8.08 -6.75
C GLY A 63 -0.60 9.05 -5.68
N LYS A 64 0.30 9.99 -5.98
CA LYS A 64 0.81 10.97 -5.00
C LYS A 64 -0.29 11.87 -4.41
N ASN A 65 -1.32 12.18 -5.19
CA ASN A 65 -2.51 12.85 -4.68
C ASN A 65 -3.68 11.87 -4.66
N GLN A 66 -4.37 11.78 -3.55
CA GLN A 66 -5.56 10.93 -3.42
C GLN A 66 -6.62 11.64 -2.59
N ILE A 67 -7.88 11.53 -3.04
CA ILE A 67 -9.05 11.94 -2.29
C ILE A 67 -9.98 10.75 -2.14
N ILE A 68 -10.50 10.53 -0.91
CA ILE A 68 -11.40 9.43 -0.55
C ILE A 68 -12.64 10.04 0.08
N TRP A 69 -13.83 9.59 -0.34
CA TRP A 69 -15.11 9.95 0.26
C TRP A 69 -15.79 8.71 0.81
N VAL A 70 -16.36 8.83 1.99
CA VAL A 70 -17.21 7.80 2.59
C VAL A 70 -18.63 7.96 2.05
N LEU A 71 -19.15 6.90 1.45
CA LEU A 71 -20.53 6.84 0.93
C LEU A 71 -21.45 6.16 1.92
N GLU A 72 -20.98 5.12 2.58
CA GLU A 72 -21.69 4.32 3.58
C GLU A 72 -20.76 3.90 4.72
N PRO A 73 -21.29 3.73 5.93
CA PRO A 73 -22.69 3.83 6.35
C PRO A 73 -23.20 5.28 6.38
N LYS A 74 -24.52 5.45 6.46
CA LYS A 74 -25.16 6.77 6.46
C LYS A 74 -24.64 7.71 7.56
N ALA A 75 -24.27 7.15 8.71
CA ALA A 75 -23.70 7.92 9.83
C ALA A 75 -22.36 8.57 9.51
N ASP A 76 -21.55 7.95 8.64
CA ASP A 76 -20.22 8.42 8.27
C ASP A 76 -20.21 9.08 6.87
N ARG A 77 -21.36 9.11 6.19
CA ARG A 77 -21.48 9.65 4.84
C ARG A 77 -21.01 11.11 4.78
N GLY A 78 -20.12 11.37 3.81
CA GLY A 78 -19.55 12.68 3.58
C GLY A 78 -18.24 12.95 4.34
N ILE A 79 -17.84 12.10 5.28
CA ILE A 79 -16.46 12.11 5.75
C ILE A 79 -15.57 11.91 4.53
N SER A 80 -14.50 12.70 4.45
CA SER A 80 -13.58 12.57 3.33
C SER A 80 -12.14 12.84 3.74
N PHE A 81 -11.21 12.31 2.97
CA PHE A 81 -9.79 12.40 3.22
C PHE A 81 -9.08 12.89 1.96
N LEU A 82 -8.13 13.78 2.13
CA LEU A 82 -7.21 14.23 1.09
C LEU A 82 -5.80 13.90 1.54
N ARG A 83 -5.12 13.02 0.79
CA ARG A 83 -3.72 12.69 0.97
C ARG A 83 -2.91 13.32 -0.15
N LYS A 84 -1.78 13.94 0.24
CA LYS A 84 -0.77 14.45 -0.68
C LYS A 84 0.60 13.97 -0.24
N GLU A 85 1.32 13.38 -1.16
CA GLU A 85 2.72 12.98 -0.99
C GLU A 85 3.63 13.99 -1.68
N TYR A 86 4.70 14.36 -1.00
CA TYR A 86 5.69 15.33 -1.46
C TYR A 86 7.08 14.69 -1.46
N GLU A 87 7.96 15.22 -2.29
CA GLU A 87 9.36 14.76 -2.36
C GLU A 87 10.28 15.52 -1.40
N ASP A 88 9.90 16.76 -1.07
CA ASP A 88 10.74 17.76 -0.37
C ASP A 88 10.25 18.11 1.04
N LYS A 89 9.12 17.53 1.47
CA LYS A 89 8.52 17.79 2.78
C LYS A 89 7.62 16.65 3.23
N ASP A 90 7.15 16.73 4.47
CA ASP A 90 6.23 15.76 5.06
C ASP A 90 4.94 15.62 4.25
N ASN A 91 4.47 14.38 4.11
CA ASN A 91 3.19 14.05 3.53
C ASN A 91 2.05 14.66 4.35
N GLU A 92 0.95 15.00 3.69
CA GLU A 92 -0.22 15.56 4.33
C GLU A 92 -1.43 14.64 4.17
N ILE A 93 -2.14 14.41 5.29
CA ILE A 93 -3.48 13.83 5.28
C ILE A 93 -4.42 14.82 5.96
N ARG A 94 -5.48 15.22 5.26
CA ARG A 94 -6.54 16.08 5.78
C ARG A 94 -7.86 15.34 5.76
N MET A 95 -8.63 15.48 6.82
CA MET A 95 -9.93 14.83 6.99
C MET A 95 -11.01 15.90 7.15
N TRP A 96 -12.06 15.80 6.36
CA TRP A 96 -13.29 16.57 6.53
C TRP A 96 -14.29 15.81 7.38
N LEU A 97 -14.83 16.47 8.38
CA LEU A 97 -15.85 15.95 9.29
C LEU A 97 -17.14 16.78 9.11
N PRO A 98 -18.13 16.27 8.34
CA PRO A 98 -19.36 17.02 8.05
C PRO A 98 -20.13 17.42 9.31
N ALA A 99 -20.24 16.51 10.28
CA ALA A 99 -20.95 16.74 11.53
C ALA A 99 -20.42 17.93 12.34
N PHE A 100 -19.14 18.26 12.17
CA PHE A 100 -18.47 19.37 12.86
C PHE A 100 -18.18 20.57 11.94
N ASN A 101 -18.54 20.47 10.64
CA ASN A 101 -18.17 21.44 9.60
C ASN A 101 -16.69 21.84 9.66
N LYS A 102 -15.80 20.86 9.86
CA LYS A 102 -14.39 21.10 10.15
C LYS A 102 -13.44 20.22 9.34
N ILE A 103 -12.37 20.84 8.82
CA ILE A 103 -11.22 20.11 8.26
C ILE A 103 -10.16 19.97 9.36
N ARG A 104 -9.63 18.77 9.53
CA ARG A 104 -8.52 18.46 10.43
C ARG A 104 -7.35 17.89 9.67
N ARG A 105 -6.13 18.32 10.02
CA ARG A 105 -4.89 17.66 9.58
C ARG A 105 -4.62 16.48 10.51
N ILE A 106 -4.23 15.34 9.94
CA ILE A 106 -3.71 14.20 10.69
C ILE A 106 -2.23 14.49 10.94
N ASN A 107 -1.88 14.75 12.18
CA ASN A 107 -0.52 15.07 12.59
C ASN A 107 0.35 13.81 12.63
N SER A 108 1.67 13.98 12.59
CA SER A 108 2.65 12.88 12.59
C SER A 108 2.49 11.91 13.77
N ASN A 109 2.12 12.40 14.96
CA ASN A 109 1.87 11.58 16.15
C ASN A 109 0.58 10.72 16.06
N ARG A 110 -0.28 10.98 15.07
CA ARG A 110 -1.53 10.26 14.81
C ARG A 110 -1.47 9.37 13.57
N MET A 111 -0.30 9.25 12.94
CA MET A 111 -0.16 8.40 11.75
C MET A 111 -0.42 6.93 12.05
N ASN A 112 -0.26 6.51 13.32
CA ASN A 112 -0.57 5.16 13.79
C ASN A 112 -2.03 4.91 14.10
N ASP A 113 -2.87 5.97 14.14
CA ASP A 113 -4.29 5.81 14.38
C ASP A 113 -4.92 5.03 13.22
N SER A 114 -5.96 4.28 13.56
CA SER A 114 -6.70 3.46 12.61
C SER A 114 -7.45 4.33 11.59
N PHE A 115 -7.30 4.00 10.30
CA PHE A 115 -8.09 4.61 9.24
C PHE A 115 -9.52 4.05 9.25
N MET A 116 -10.50 4.88 9.56
CA MET A 116 -11.93 4.52 9.61
C MET A 116 -12.24 3.29 10.49
N GLY A 117 -11.42 3.06 11.53
CA GLY A 117 -11.54 1.90 12.41
C GLY A 117 -11.12 0.58 11.78
N SER A 118 -10.51 0.59 10.60
CA SER A 118 -9.93 -0.58 9.94
C SER A 118 -8.58 -0.96 10.56
N ASP A 119 -8.00 -2.07 10.11
CA ASP A 119 -6.65 -2.48 10.50
C ASP A 119 -5.55 -1.75 9.75
N LEU A 120 -5.90 -0.90 8.78
CA LEU A 120 -4.99 0.09 8.22
C LEU A 120 -4.83 1.27 9.17
N SER A 121 -3.61 1.76 9.31
CA SER A 121 -3.32 3.07 9.91
C SER A 121 -3.24 4.16 8.84
N TYR A 122 -3.22 5.42 9.24
CA TYR A 122 -2.93 6.51 8.29
C TYR A 122 -1.54 6.37 7.67
N GLU A 123 -0.57 5.80 8.38
CA GLU A 123 0.76 5.49 7.86
C GLU A 123 0.69 4.48 6.70
N ASP A 124 -0.16 3.45 6.81
CA ASP A 124 -0.35 2.43 5.78
C ASP A 124 -0.95 2.99 4.46
N LEU A 125 -1.50 4.20 4.49
CA LEU A 125 -2.02 4.85 3.28
C LEU A 125 -0.93 5.54 2.44
N ASN A 126 0.25 5.80 3.01
CA ASN A 126 1.35 6.45 2.31
C ASN A 126 2.17 5.44 1.49
N SER A 127 2.74 5.91 0.40
CA SER A 127 3.74 5.15 -0.35
C SER A 127 5.02 5.02 0.48
N ARG A 128 5.66 3.85 0.39
CA ARG A 128 6.98 3.65 0.98
C ARG A 128 8.02 4.32 0.08
N VAL A 129 8.72 5.31 0.61
CA VAL A 129 9.79 6.02 -0.11
C VAL A 129 11.04 5.15 -0.12
N LEU A 130 11.59 4.89 -1.32
CA LEU A 130 12.72 3.97 -1.48
C LEU A 130 13.95 4.42 -0.68
N SER A 131 14.29 5.71 -0.74
CA SER A 131 15.45 6.29 -0.05
C SER A 131 15.36 6.26 1.47
N ASP A 132 14.18 6.10 2.03
CA ASP A 132 13.91 6.15 3.46
C ASP A 132 14.07 4.81 4.16
N ASN A 133 14.36 3.76 3.41
CA ASN A 133 14.42 2.40 3.90
C ASN A 133 15.71 1.68 3.50
N ILE A 134 16.03 0.64 4.25
CA ILE A 134 17.10 -0.32 3.99
C ILE A 134 16.43 -1.62 3.55
N TYR A 135 16.98 -2.25 2.52
CA TYR A 135 16.40 -3.44 1.91
C TYR A 135 17.40 -4.59 1.91
N ASP A 136 17.17 -5.59 2.75
CA ASP A 136 17.96 -6.81 2.78
C ASP A 136 17.19 -7.92 2.07
N ARG A 137 17.85 -8.66 1.19
CA ARG A 137 17.25 -9.84 0.58
C ARG A 137 17.42 -11.03 1.51
N LEU A 138 16.31 -11.67 1.84
CA LEU A 138 16.27 -12.95 2.53
C LEU A 138 16.23 -14.10 1.52
N ASN A 139 16.19 -15.36 2.02
CA ASN A 139 16.01 -16.52 1.16
C ASN A 139 14.66 -16.43 0.44
N ASP A 140 14.66 -16.79 -0.84
CA ASP A 140 13.45 -16.83 -1.64
C ASP A 140 12.49 -17.89 -1.09
N GLU A 141 11.20 -17.62 -1.16
CA GLU A 141 10.15 -18.51 -0.66
C GLU A 141 9.01 -18.67 -1.66
N LEU A 142 8.28 -19.78 -1.55
CA LEU A 142 7.00 -19.96 -2.22
C LEU A 142 5.88 -19.37 -1.37
N PHE A 143 5.06 -18.51 -1.95
CA PHE A 143 3.81 -18.07 -1.36
C PHE A 143 2.64 -18.46 -2.25
N ASN A 144 1.76 -19.35 -1.75
CA ASN A 144 0.64 -19.92 -2.51
C ASN A 144 1.08 -20.51 -3.87
N GLY A 145 2.24 -21.18 -3.90
CA GLY A 145 2.79 -21.79 -5.14
C GLY A 145 3.46 -20.81 -6.10
N ILE A 146 3.62 -19.54 -5.72
CA ILE A 146 4.28 -18.50 -6.52
C ILE A 146 5.68 -18.25 -5.95
N ASP A 147 6.70 -18.32 -6.80
CA ASP A 147 8.07 -17.96 -6.46
C ASP A 147 8.17 -16.48 -6.09
N CYS A 148 8.70 -16.20 -4.90
CA CYS A 148 8.85 -14.84 -4.38
C CYS A 148 10.29 -14.53 -3.98
N TYR A 149 10.73 -13.33 -4.28
CA TYR A 149 11.78 -12.69 -3.52
C TYR A 149 11.23 -12.33 -2.14
N VAL A 150 12.02 -12.53 -1.09
CA VAL A 150 11.65 -12.10 0.27
C VAL A 150 12.57 -10.97 0.68
N LEU A 151 11.99 -9.83 1.05
CA LEU A 151 12.73 -8.64 1.45
C LEU A 151 12.44 -8.30 2.90
N ASN A 152 13.49 -8.10 3.69
CA ASN A 152 13.41 -7.39 4.96
C ASN A 152 13.60 -5.89 4.69
N VAL A 153 12.60 -5.10 5.08
CA VAL A 153 12.58 -3.65 4.87
C VAL A 153 12.56 -2.96 6.20
N THR A 154 13.64 -2.26 6.52
CA THR A 154 13.80 -1.53 7.79
C THR A 154 13.81 -0.04 7.51
N SER A 155 12.97 0.72 8.20
CA SER A 155 12.98 2.18 8.09
C SER A 155 14.26 2.76 8.68
N LYS A 156 14.82 3.79 8.03
CA LYS A 156 15.97 4.52 8.58
C LYS A 156 15.59 5.16 9.93
N PRO A 157 16.58 5.30 10.86
CA PRO A 157 16.29 5.78 12.23
C PRO A 157 15.61 7.15 12.31
N GLU A 158 15.82 8.00 11.30
CA GLU A 158 15.25 9.35 11.24
C GLU A 158 13.73 9.34 11.03
N LEU A 159 13.19 8.23 10.51
CA LEU A 159 11.77 8.10 10.24
C LEU A 159 10.99 7.72 11.49
N LYS A 160 9.93 8.48 11.74
CA LYS A 160 8.98 8.20 12.81
C LYS A 160 7.91 7.21 12.33
N SER A 161 8.31 5.97 12.04
CA SER A 161 7.37 4.89 11.71
C SER A 161 6.83 4.20 12.96
N ALA A 162 5.61 3.66 12.88
CA ALA A 162 5.05 2.75 13.90
C ALA A 162 5.69 1.37 13.87
N TYR A 163 6.32 1.04 12.78
CA TYR A 163 6.87 -0.28 12.52
C TYR A 163 8.40 -0.26 12.68
N SER A 164 8.96 -1.36 13.20
CA SER A 164 10.40 -1.58 13.23
C SER A 164 10.88 -2.06 11.87
N LYS A 165 10.13 -2.98 11.25
CA LYS A 165 10.44 -3.55 9.94
C LYS A 165 9.20 -4.10 9.25
N HIS A 166 9.36 -4.43 7.99
CA HIS A 166 8.40 -5.19 7.18
C HIS A 166 9.11 -6.35 6.49
N ILE A 167 8.44 -7.49 6.36
CA ILE A 167 8.87 -8.59 5.48
C ILE A 167 7.90 -8.64 4.31
N LEU A 168 8.44 -8.55 3.09
CA LEU A 168 7.68 -8.51 1.85
C LEU A 168 7.93 -9.76 1.02
N TRP A 169 6.88 -10.42 0.55
CA TRP A 169 6.93 -11.47 -0.48
C TRP A 169 6.57 -10.85 -1.81
N VAL A 170 7.56 -10.72 -2.68
CA VAL A 170 7.44 -10.07 -3.99
C VAL A 170 7.50 -11.14 -5.07
N SER A 171 6.43 -11.31 -5.85
CA SER A 171 6.40 -12.23 -6.99
C SER A 171 7.55 -11.99 -7.95
N LYS A 172 8.35 -13.01 -8.25
CA LYS A 172 9.43 -12.90 -9.22
C LYS A 172 8.91 -12.64 -10.64
N LYS A 173 7.74 -13.19 -10.96
CA LYS A 173 7.14 -13.09 -12.29
C LYS A 173 6.62 -11.70 -12.58
N ASN A 174 5.86 -11.12 -11.64
CA ASN A 174 5.09 -9.89 -11.90
C ASN A 174 5.64 -8.67 -11.16
N LEU A 175 6.61 -8.84 -10.26
CA LEU A 175 7.09 -7.77 -9.37
C LEU A 175 5.93 -7.10 -8.63
N THR A 176 5.09 -7.90 -7.97
CA THR A 176 3.99 -7.44 -7.10
C THR A 176 4.15 -8.01 -5.70
N ILE A 177 3.82 -7.22 -4.69
CA ILE A 177 3.81 -7.67 -3.30
C ILE A 177 2.59 -8.56 -3.09
N LEU A 178 2.79 -9.85 -2.80
CA LEU A 178 1.70 -10.79 -2.54
C LEU A 178 1.34 -10.84 -1.06
N LYS A 179 2.35 -10.67 -0.19
CA LYS A 179 2.18 -10.68 1.27
C LYS A 179 3.13 -9.68 1.90
N GLU A 180 2.68 -9.05 2.97
CA GLU A 180 3.49 -8.18 3.83
C GLU A 180 3.23 -8.54 5.29
N GLN A 181 4.28 -8.66 6.07
CA GLN A 181 4.23 -8.72 7.52
C GLN A 181 4.84 -7.45 8.08
N SER A 182 4.14 -6.77 8.99
CA SER A 182 4.60 -5.54 9.65
C SER A 182 4.81 -5.80 11.13
N PHE A 183 5.99 -5.43 11.63
CA PHE A 183 6.42 -5.67 13.00
C PHE A 183 6.41 -4.37 13.80
N GLY A 184 5.97 -4.42 15.05
CA GLY A 184 5.98 -3.28 15.97
C GLY A 184 7.38 -2.99 16.50
N LYS A 185 7.48 -2.00 17.40
CA LYS A 185 8.77 -1.51 17.92
C LYS A 185 9.53 -2.54 18.77
N ASN A 186 8.84 -3.50 19.35
CA ASN A 186 9.43 -4.60 20.13
C ASN A 186 9.65 -5.85 19.26
N ASP A 187 9.64 -5.68 17.94
CA ASP A 187 9.81 -6.75 16.95
C ASP A 187 8.70 -7.83 16.98
N GLU A 188 7.55 -7.51 17.56
CA GLU A 188 6.36 -8.36 17.56
C GLU A 188 5.61 -8.26 16.23
N LEU A 189 5.14 -9.38 15.69
CA LEU A 189 4.27 -9.38 14.51
C LEU A 189 2.95 -8.68 14.85
N ARG A 190 2.70 -7.57 14.16
CA ARG A 190 1.53 -6.72 14.40
C ARG A 190 0.46 -6.91 13.36
N LYS A 191 0.85 -6.88 12.08
CA LYS A 191 -0.09 -7.00 10.95
C LYS A 191 0.40 -7.96 9.90
N VAL A 192 -0.54 -8.62 9.25
CA VAL A 192 -0.33 -9.37 8.02
C VAL A 192 -1.25 -8.80 6.95
N LYS A 193 -0.68 -8.45 5.78
CA LYS A 193 -1.43 -8.00 4.62
C LYS A 193 -1.24 -9.01 3.50
N ILE A 194 -2.32 -9.38 2.80
CA ILE A 194 -2.32 -10.27 1.64
C ILE A 194 -3.02 -9.55 0.51
N TYR A 195 -2.39 -9.54 -0.67
CA TYR A 195 -2.83 -8.81 -1.83
C TYR A 195 -3.25 -9.78 -2.94
N SER A 196 -4.36 -9.48 -3.58
CA SER A 196 -4.78 -10.08 -4.85
C SER A 196 -4.86 -9.01 -5.92
N TYR A 197 -4.52 -9.37 -7.15
CA TYR A 197 -4.42 -8.42 -8.26
C TYR A 197 -5.35 -8.81 -9.39
N LYS A 198 -5.68 -7.84 -10.24
CA LYS A 198 -6.35 -8.05 -11.53
C LYS A 198 -5.75 -7.14 -12.59
N MET A 199 -5.83 -7.57 -13.84
CA MET A 199 -5.45 -6.72 -14.98
C MET A 199 -6.55 -5.71 -15.27
N VAL A 200 -6.16 -4.43 -15.39
CA VAL A 200 -7.01 -3.33 -15.85
C VAL A 200 -6.26 -2.66 -17.00
N LYS A 201 -6.65 -2.93 -18.23
CA LYS A 201 -5.85 -2.64 -19.44
C LYS A 201 -4.47 -3.31 -19.33
N SER A 202 -3.39 -2.54 -19.44
CA SER A 202 -1.99 -3.01 -19.31
C SER A 202 -1.46 -3.04 -17.87
N TYR A 203 -2.22 -2.58 -16.88
CA TYR A 203 -1.77 -2.45 -15.50
C TYR A 203 -2.30 -3.56 -14.61
N GLU A 204 -1.43 -4.12 -13.81
CA GLU A 204 -1.80 -5.07 -12.76
C GLU A 204 -2.06 -4.29 -11.46
N LEU A 205 -3.33 -4.20 -11.05
CA LEU A 205 -3.79 -3.41 -9.91
C LEU A 205 -4.39 -4.30 -8.83
N ALA A 206 -4.22 -3.89 -7.57
CA ALA A 206 -4.84 -4.59 -6.45
C ALA A 206 -6.36 -4.63 -6.62
N SER A 207 -6.95 -5.81 -6.45
CA SER A 207 -8.40 -6.05 -6.50
C SER A 207 -8.97 -6.40 -5.13
N LYS A 208 -8.14 -7.05 -4.29
CA LYS A 208 -8.47 -7.37 -2.90
C LYS A 208 -7.23 -7.19 -2.02
N ILE A 209 -7.45 -6.65 -0.82
CA ILE A 209 -6.43 -6.59 0.22
C ILE A 209 -7.06 -7.13 1.51
N LEU A 210 -6.47 -8.17 2.08
CA LEU A 210 -6.79 -8.63 3.42
C LEU A 210 -5.74 -8.05 4.38
N VAL A 211 -6.19 -7.39 5.43
CA VAL A 211 -5.34 -6.88 6.51
C VAL A 211 -5.79 -7.54 7.82
N GLN A 212 -4.87 -8.18 8.52
CA GLN A 212 -5.12 -8.80 9.82
C GLN A 212 -4.28 -8.11 10.89
N ASP A 213 -4.91 -7.56 11.92
CA ASP A 213 -4.24 -7.14 13.16
C ASP A 213 -4.17 -8.35 14.08
N ILE A 214 -2.96 -8.90 14.22
CA ILE A 214 -2.73 -10.16 14.96
C ILE A 214 -3.01 -9.99 16.44
N GLN A 215 -2.67 -8.82 16.99
CA GLN A 215 -2.82 -8.56 18.43
C GLN A 215 -4.28 -8.33 18.83
N LYS A 216 -5.04 -7.66 17.96
CA LYS A 216 -6.45 -7.36 18.21
C LYS A 216 -7.41 -8.48 17.80
N ASN A 217 -6.89 -9.51 17.08
CA ASN A 217 -7.72 -10.53 16.43
C ASN A 217 -8.85 -9.88 15.61
N HIS A 218 -8.48 -8.90 14.81
CA HIS A 218 -9.36 -8.12 13.95
C HIS A 218 -8.87 -8.23 12.51
N LYS A 219 -9.79 -8.20 11.55
CA LYS A 219 -9.44 -8.21 10.12
C LYS A 219 -10.25 -7.19 9.34
N THR A 220 -9.63 -6.65 8.33
CA THR A 220 -10.25 -5.78 7.32
C THR A 220 -10.05 -6.38 5.94
N GLU A 221 -11.12 -6.61 5.21
CA GLU A 221 -11.11 -7.04 3.82
C GLU A 221 -11.51 -5.84 2.95
N ILE A 222 -10.66 -5.48 2.01
CA ILE A 222 -10.84 -4.36 1.11
C ILE A 222 -11.04 -4.94 -0.29
N TYR A 223 -12.19 -4.69 -0.89
CA TYR A 223 -12.53 -5.08 -2.26
C TYR A 223 -12.55 -3.82 -3.12
N ILE A 224 -11.85 -3.87 -4.25
CA ILE A 224 -11.85 -2.77 -5.22
C ILE A 224 -12.74 -3.20 -6.38
N ASP A 225 -14.04 -2.89 -6.23
CA ASP A 225 -15.10 -3.42 -7.10
C ASP A 225 -15.03 -2.80 -8.50
N TYR A 226 -14.84 -1.50 -8.57
CA TYR A 226 -14.75 -0.76 -9.81
C TYR A 226 -13.42 0.00 -9.89
N ILE A 227 -12.73 -0.11 -11.02
CA ILE A 227 -11.49 0.62 -11.29
C ILE A 227 -11.57 1.20 -12.71
N SER A 228 -11.38 2.51 -12.81
CA SER A 228 -11.13 3.22 -14.06
C SER A 228 -9.79 3.95 -13.96
N ILE A 229 -8.98 3.87 -15.01
CA ILE A 229 -7.61 4.38 -15.03
C ILE A 229 -7.39 5.37 -16.16
N ASN A 230 -6.42 6.27 -15.97
CA ASN A 230 -5.98 7.24 -16.97
C ASN A 230 -7.14 8.07 -17.54
N THR A 231 -8.11 8.37 -16.65
CA THR A 231 -9.17 9.33 -16.96
C THR A 231 -8.69 10.74 -16.68
N ASP A 232 -9.21 11.71 -17.40
CA ASP A 232 -8.92 13.12 -17.11
C ASP A 232 -9.46 13.46 -15.71
N VAL A 233 -8.56 13.88 -14.83
CA VAL A 233 -8.90 14.26 -13.46
C VAL A 233 -8.39 15.68 -13.23
N ASP A 234 -9.32 16.62 -13.11
CA ASP A 234 -8.97 18.01 -12.80
C ASP A 234 -8.15 18.07 -11.50
N SER A 235 -6.95 18.63 -11.57
CA SER A 235 -6.05 18.81 -10.44
C SER A 235 -6.67 19.63 -9.29
N LYS A 236 -7.67 20.47 -9.60
CA LYS A 236 -8.46 21.22 -8.61
C LYS A 236 -9.22 20.31 -7.66
N LEU A 237 -9.47 19.05 -8.05
CA LEU A 237 -10.12 18.07 -7.19
C LEU A 237 -9.29 17.77 -5.93
N PHE A 238 -7.97 17.89 -5.99
CA PHE A 238 -7.08 17.61 -4.85
C PHE A 238 -6.81 18.87 -4.02
N ARG A 239 -7.87 19.62 -3.71
CA ARG A 239 -7.85 20.79 -2.81
C ARG A 239 -8.77 20.56 -1.63
N GLU A 240 -8.53 21.26 -0.52
CA GLU A 240 -9.37 21.16 0.68
C GLU A 240 -10.86 21.46 0.43
N SER A 241 -11.14 22.40 -0.48
CA SER A 241 -12.51 22.74 -0.86
C SER A 241 -13.29 21.56 -1.43
N SER A 242 -12.59 20.62 -2.08
CA SER A 242 -13.19 19.43 -2.69
C SER A 242 -13.58 18.37 -1.68
N LEU A 243 -13.00 18.40 -0.47
CA LEU A 243 -13.37 17.49 0.62
C LEU A 243 -14.85 17.62 1.02
N LYS A 244 -15.43 18.81 0.88
CA LYS A 244 -16.80 19.11 1.33
C LYS A 244 -17.89 18.55 0.39
N ARG A 245 -17.52 18.02 -0.77
CA ARG A 245 -18.49 17.59 -1.80
C ARG A 245 -18.16 16.19 -2.29
N ILE A 246 -19.12 15.29 -2.11
CA ILE A 246 -19.06 13.98 -2.78
C ILE A 246 -19.30 14.23 -4.28
N PRO A 247 -18.44 13.74 -5.19
CA PRO A 247 -18.66 13.86 -6.61
C PRO A 247 -19.95 13.11 -7.02
N ARG A 248 -20.66 13.64 -7.99
CA ARG A 248 -21.74 12.88 -8.65
C ARG A 248 -21.11 11.72 -9.43
N LEU A 249 -21.67 10.53 -9.26
CA LEU A 249 -21.29 9.31 -10.01
C LEU A 249 -21.89 9.34 -11.40
#